data_c6698d7a5f0dcbe1d27ba5fe4a451258
#
_entry.id   c6698d7a5f0dcbe1d27ba5fe4a451258
#
_cell.length_a   1.000
_cell.length_b   1.000
_cell.length_c   1.000
_cell.angle_alpha   90.00
_cell.angle_beta   90.00
_cell.angle_gamma   90.00
#
_symmetry.space_group_name_H-M   'P 1'
#
loop_
_entity.id
_entity.type
_entity.pdbx_description
1 polymer ?
#
loop_
_entity_poly.entity_id
_entity_poly.type
_entity_poly.pdbx_seq_one_letter_code
_entity_poly.pdbx_strand_id
1 'polypeptide(L)'
;MIELKEENTLINHLGNVISRDFRIKGEISENKVKLWKQGFWNMITYPVFTFEFNTEKHLIDITDKQNPIGKIFNIVIFLPLIYFIVLQLINESELISSLTLISFVLIFIIGLIFFARKVYNFEKQNQLDKIFDLLEIEVDEKEIEKEWSFKKLITRILMYPICIGLIILAIFLFFPNEDIILGIGCLGIAGAYLFADLKIILGKKTTGNTVYNK
;
A
#
# COMPACT_ATOMS: atom_id res chain seq x y z
N MET A 1 10.74 3.14 21.35
CA MET A 1 12.20 3.40 21.25
C MET A 1 12.54 3.62 19.78
N ILE A 2 13.15 4.76 19.45
CA ILE A 2 13.56 5.11 18.08
C ILE A 2 15.03 4.74 17.93
N GLU A 3 15.38 4.03 16.86
CA GLU A 3 16.77 3.70 16.53
C GLU A 3 17.24 4.61 15.38
N LEU A 4 17.97 5.68 15.72
CA LEU A 4 18.35 6.76 14.79
C LEU A 4 19.73 6.57 14.14
N LYS A 5 20.23 5.35 14.07
CA LYS A 5 21.59 5.06 13.56
C LYS A 5 21.58 4.19 12.30
N GLU A 6 20.43 4.00 11.70
CA GLU A 6 20.31 3.11 10.54
C GLU A 6 20.24 3.93 9.25
N GLU A 7 21.13 3.68 8.31
CA GLU A 7 21.11 4.32 7.00
C GLU A 7 19.96 3.80 6.14
N ASN A 8 19.36 4.66 5.35
CA ASN A 8 18.28 4.33 4.39
C ASN A 8 18.84 3.61 3.15
N THR A 9 19.39 2.41 3.34
CA THR A 9 19.99 1.58 2.29
C THR A 9 19.12 0.34 2.01
N LEU A 10 19.24 -0.22 0.80
CA LEU A 10 18.54 -1.44 0.42
C LEU A 10 18.84 -2.61 1.37
N ILE A 11 20.10 -2.75 1.79
CA ILE A 11 20.56 -3.85 2.65
C ILE A 11 19.92 -3.76 4.01
N ASN A 12 19.86 -2.58 4.62
CA ASN A 12 19.24 -2.37 5.92
C ASN A 12 17.74 -2.62 5.86
N HIS A 13 17.05 -2.13 4.83
CA HIS A 13 15.64 -2.43 4.64
C HIS A 13 15.38 -3.93 4.44
N LEU A 14 16.23 -4.65 3.70
CA LEU A 14 16.12 -6.09 3.53
C LEU A 14 16.35 -6.82 4.85
N GLY A 15 17.35 -6.43 5.63
CA GLY A 15 17.59 -6.93 6.98
C GLY A 15 16.37 -6.78 7.87
N ASN A 16 15.73 -5.62 7.83
CA ASN A 16 14.51 -5.33 8.60
C ASN A 16 13.33 -6.22 8.20
N VAL A 17 13.15 -6.45 6.89
CA VAL A 17 12.10 -7.37 6.39
C VAL A 17 12.34 -8.78 6.90
N ILE A 18 13.56 -9.29 6.81
CA ILE A 18 13.90 -10.65 7.23
C ILE A 18 13.79 -10.82 8.75
N SER A 19 14.28 -9.84 9.52
CA SER A 19 14.24 -9.88 11.00
C SER A 19 12.86 -9.54 11.58
N ARG A 20 11.90 -9.10 10.76
CA ARG A 20 10.58 -8.62 11.18
C ARG A 20 10.67 -7.53 12.25
N ASP A 21 11.60 -6.60 12.07
CA ASP A 21 11.82 -5.52 13.02
C ASP A 21 10.81 -4.38 12.78
N PHE A 22 9.82 -4.26 13.65
CA PHE A 22 8.72 -3.28 13.57
C PHE A 22 8.99 -1.99 14.36
N ARG A 23 10.22 -1.79 14.83
CA ARG A 23 10.61 -0.56 15.52
C ARG A 23 10.69 0.61 14.55
N ILE A 24 10.53 1.82 15.07
CA ILE A 24 10.80 3.02 14.27
C ILE A 24 12.30 3.18 14.15
N LYS A 25 12.77 3.32 12.93
CA LYS A 25 14.17 3.49 12.57
C LYS A 25 14.37 4.79 11.84
N GLY A 26 15.58 5.28 11.83
CA GLY A 26 15.87 6.55 11.16
C GLY A 26 17.33 6.85 10.95
N GLU A 27 17.54 7.80 10.06
CA GLU A 27 18.81 8.40 9.69
C GLU A 27 18.76 9.89 9.96
N ILE A 28 19.74 10.43 10.67
CA ILE A 28 19.87 11.86 10.94
C ILE A 28 20.98 12.43 10.08
N SER A 29 20.67 13.49 9.36
CA SER A 29 21.62 14.38 8.68
C SER A 29 21.48 15.80 9.26
N GLU A 30 22.38 16.71 8.93
CA GLU A 30 22.44 18.05 9.55
C GLU A 30 21.09 18.78 9.62
N ASN A 31 20.33 18.81 8.52
CA ASN A 31 19.03 19.50 8.44
C ASN A 31 17.87 18.57 8.05
N LYS A 32 18.09 17.25 8.05
CA LYS A 32 17.07 16.26 7.62
C LYS A 32 17.07 15.07 8.55
N VAL A 33 15.88 14.65 8.90
CA VAL A 33 15.65 13.40 9.63
C VAL A 33 14.77 12.49 8.75
N LYS A 34 15.27 11.31 8.45
CA LYS A 34 14.48 10.30 7.76
C LYS A 34 13.99 9.29 8.78
N LEU A 35 12.69 9.02 8.79
CA LEU A 35 12.07 8.05 9.69
C LEU A 35 11.24 7.06 8.88
N TRP A 36 11.27 5.79 9.28
CA TRP A 36 10.43 4.75 8.70
C TRP A 36 10.06 3.70 9.73
N LYS A 37 8.94 3.05 9.48
CA LYS A 37 8.47 1.94 10.30
C LYS A 37 7.90 0.87 9.40
N GLN A 38 8.31 -0.37 9.61
CA GLN A 38 7.63 -1.51 9.01
C GLN A 38 6.29 -1.77 9.69
N GLY A 39 5.27 -2.12 8.91
CA GLY A 39 4.02 -2.64 9.42
C GLY A 39 3.88 -4.13 9.10
N PHE A 40 3.00 -4.82 9.80
CA PHE A 40 2.75 -6.23 9.54
C PHE A 40 2.22 -6.47 8.12
N TRP A 41 1.37 -5.57 7.62
CA TRP A 41 0.72 -5.69 6.30
C TRP A 41 1.52 -5.09 5.16
N ASN A 42 2.48 -4.20 5.45
CA ASN A 42 3.30 -3.51 4.46
C ASN A 42 4.80 -3.78 4.66
N MET A 43 5.15 -5.01 5.03
CA MET A 43 6.54 -5.39 5.32
C MET A 43 7.50 -5.00 4.18
N ILE A 44 7.04 -5.04 2.93
CA ILE A 44 7.86 -4.78 1.74
C ILE A 44 7.72 -3.34 1.26
N THR A 45 6.50 -2.76 1.31
CA THR A 45 6.18 -1.46 0.69
C THR A 45 5.71 -0.44 1.72
N TYR A 46 6.61 0.16 2.47
CA TYR A 46 6.31 1.18 3.48
C TYR A 46 6.93 2.53 3.13
N PRO A 47 6.37 3.64 3.65
CA PRO A 47 6.93 4.98 3.45
C PRO A 47 8.20 5.21 4.28
N VAL A 48 9.11 5.96 3.69
CA VAL A 48 10.23 6.61 4.37
C VAL A 48 9.92 8.11 4.38
N PHE A 49 9.67 8.65 5.56
CA PHE A 49 9.40 10.08 5.74
C PHE A 49 10.71 10.85 5.87
N THR A 50 10.78 11.98 5.20
CA THR A 50 11.90 12.92 5.34
C THR A 50 11.36 14.21 5.91
N PHE A 51 11.81 14.57 7.10
CA PHE A 51 11.53 15.81 7.79
C PHE A 51 12.68 16.77 7.51
N GLU A 52 12.38 17.92 6.92
CA GLU A 52 13.38 18.95 6.63
C GLU A 52 13.24 20.10 7.64
N PHE A 53 14.38 20.50 8.22
CA PHE A 53 14.44 21.56 9.23
C PHE A 53 15.25 22.74 8.71
N ASN A 54 14.90 23.96 9.14
CA ASN A 54 15.73 25.13 8.91
C ASN A 54 16.95 25.17 9.88
N THR A 55 17.79 26.18 9.73
CA THR A 55 18.96 26.42 10.62
C THR A 55 18.55 26.63 12.08
N GLU A 56 17.34 27.08 12.33
CA GLU A 56 16.75 27.30 13.66
C GLU A 56 16.04 26.06 14.22
N LYS A 57 16.17 24.89 13.53
CA LYS A 57 15.53 23.62 13.88
C LYS A 57 13.98 23.63 13.81
N HIS A 58 13.37 24.57 13.11
CA HIS A 58 11.96 24.53 12.83
C HIS A 58 11.69 23.63 11.63
N LEU A 59 10.62 22.82 11.70
CA LEU A 59 10.20 21.95 10.63
C LEU A 59 9.66 22.78 9.45
N ILE A 60 10.28 22.59 8.26
CA ILE A 60 9.87 23.28 7.02
C ILE A 60 8.94 22.42 6.20
N ASP A 61 9.29 21.14 6.01
CA ASP A 61 8.56 20.25 5.10
C ASP A 61 8.65 18.80 5.54
N ILE A 62 7.63 18.04 5.13
CA ILE A 62 7.56 16.59 5.32
C ILE A 62 7.26 15.94 3.98
N THR A 63 8.26 15.24 3.44
CA THR A 63 8.09 14.45 2.22
C THR A 63 8.11 12.97 2.52
N ASP A 64 7.46 12.17 1.68
CA ASP A 64 7.50 10.72 1.76
C ASP A 64 7.97 10.09 0.46
N LYS A 65 8.70 9.00 0.56
CA LYS A 65 9.11 8.17 -0.56
C LYS A 65 8.93 6.70 -0.20
N GLN A 66 8.59 5.90 -1.18
CA GLN A 66 8.58 4.46 -1.00
C GLN A 66 9.99 3.96 -0.71
N ASN A 67 10.12 3.02 0.22
CA ASN A 67 11.39 2.38 0.56
C ASN A 67 12.04 1.69 -0.65
N PRO A 68 13.36 1.47 -0.67
CA PRO A 68 14.08 0.89 -1.80
C PRO A 68 13.58 -0.50 -2.20
N ILE A 69 13.22 -1.36 -1.24
CA ILE A 69 12.70 -2.70 -1.52
C ILE A 69 11.35 -2.63 -2.22
N GLY A 70 10.46 -1.75 -1.76
CA GLY A 70 9.14 -1.58 -2.37
C GLY A 70 9.23 -1.14 -3.84
N LYS A 71 10.23 -0.33 -4.20
CA LYS A 71 10.49 0.05 -5.60
C LYS A 71 10.89 -1.17 -6.44
N ILE A 72 11.83 -1.99 -5.93
CA ILE A 72 12.26 -3.21 -6.62
C ILE A 72 11.10 -4.20 -6.74
N PHE A 73 10.34 -4.38 -5.68
CA PHE A 73 9.18 -5.27 -5.65
C PHE A 73 8.13 -4.89 -6.70
N ASN A 74 7.86 -3.59 -6.87
CA ASN A 74 6.99 -3.11 -7.93
C ASN A 74 7.52 -3.49 -9.32
N ILE A 75 8.82 -3.32 -9.57
CA ILE A 75 9.44 -3.71 -10.84
C ILE A 75 9.29 -5.22 -11.08
N VAL A 76 9.57 -6.04 -10.07
CA VAL A 76 9.46 -7.50 -10.15
C VAL A 76 8.03 -7.97 -10.44
N ILE A 77 7.00 -7.26 -9.93
CA ILE A 77 5.61 -7.59 -10.23
C ILE A 77 5.19 -7.13 -11.62
N PHE A 78 5.53 -5.90 -12.01
CA PHE A 78 5.02 -5.34 -13.25
C PHE A 78 5.78 -5.81 -14.50
N LEU A 79 7.07 -6.12 -14.38
CA LEU A 79 7.88 -6.56 -15.53
C LEU A 79 7.35 -7.85 -16.19
N PRO A 80 7.00 -8.93 -15.45
CA PRO A 80 6.43 -10.12 -16.05
C PRO A 80 5.06 -9.88 -16.70
N LEU A 81 4.24 -9.00 -16.14
CA LEU A 81 2.92 -8.66 -16.71
C LEU A 81 3.08 -7.91 -18.04
N ILE A 82 4.02 -6.97 -18.11
CA ILE A 82 4.34 -6.26 -19.35
C ILE A 82 4.91 -7.24 -20.39
N TYR A 83 5.85 -8.10 -19.96
CA TYR A 83 6.42 -9.12 -20.85
C TYR A 83 5.34 -10.05 -21.41
N PHE A 84 4.39 -10.48 -20.59
CA PHE A 84 3.26 -11.29 -21.03
C PHE A 84 2.41 -10.59 -22.09
N ILE A 85 2.11 -9.29 -21.92
CA ILE A 85 1.38 -8.49 -22.92
C ILE A 85 2.15 -8.47 -24.24
N VAL A 86 3.47 -8.22 -24.18
CA VAL A 86 4.32 -8.20 -25.38
C VAL A 86 4.32 -9.54 -26.11
N LEU A 87 4.41 -10.66 -25.37
CA LEU A 87 4.33 -12.00 -25.97
C LEU A 87 2.99 -12.24 -26.68
N GLN A 88 1.88 -11.80 -26.10
CA GLN A 88 0.55 -11.94 -26.71
C GLN A 88 0.40 -11.09 -27.97
N LEU A 89 1.04 -9.92 -28.04
CA LEU A 89 1.04 -9.07 -29.22
C LEU A 89 1.86 -9.64 -30.39
N ILE A 90 2.91 -10.41 -30.08
CA ILE A 90 3.77 -11.03 -31.10
C ILE A 90 3.15 -12.31 -31.66
N ASN A 91 2.28 -12.96 -30.89
CA ASN A 91 1.67 -14.26 -31.25
C ASN A 91 0.46 -14.04 -32.16
N GLU A 92 0.66 -14.14 -33.48
CA GLU A 92 -0.34 -13.79 -34.50
C GLU A 92 -1.50 -14.81 -34.64
N SER A 93 -1.48 -15.96 -33.95
CA SER A 93 -2.32 -17.11 -34.28
C SER A 93 -3.82 -16.94 -33.99
N GLU A 94 -4.23 -16.03 -33.10
CA GLU A 94 -5.64 -15.76 -32.77
C GLU A 94 -5.84 -14.34 -32.25
N LEU A 95 -5.93 -13.37 -33.14
CA LEU A 95 -5.95 -11.94 -32.81
C LEU A 95 -7.06 -11.55 -31.81
N ILE A 96 -8.27 -12.11 -31.95
CA ILE A 96 -9.43 -11.75 -31.11
C ILE A 96 -9.26 -12.26 -29.67
N SER A 97 -8.81 -13.52 -29.49
CA SER A 97 -8.57 -14.09 -28.17
C SER A 97 -7.42 -13.38 -27.45
N SER A 98 -6.35 -13.05 -28.18
CA SER A 98 -5.20 -12.29 -27.67
C SER A 98 -5.62 -10.89 -27.22
N LEU A 99 -6.42 -10.15 -27.97
CA LEU A 99 -6.92 -8.83 -27.59
C LEU A 99 -7.81 -8.87 -26.35
N THR A 100 -8.66 -9.89 -26.23
CA THR A 100 -9.51 -10.07 -25.03
C THR A 100 -8.65 -10.30 -23.79
N LEU A 101 -7.64 -11.17 -23.90
CA LEU A 101 -6.74 -11.49 -22.81
C LEU A 101 -5.87 -10.29 -22.41
N ILE A 102 -5.32 -9.54 -23.38
CA ILE A 102 -4.57 -8.32 -23.14
C ILE A 102 -5.43 -7.28 -22.41
N SER A 103 -6.68 -7.11 -22.84
CA SER A 103 -7.61 -6.16 -22.20
C SER A 103 -7.85 -6.54 -20.74
N PHE A 104 -8.03 -7.83 -20.45
CA PHE A 104 -8.20 -8.32 -19.09
C PHE A 104 -6.95 -8.06 -18.23
N VAL A 105 -5.76 -8.35 -18.76
CA VAL A 105 -4.49 -8.10 -18.05
C VAL A 105 -4.27 -6.61 -17.80
N LEU A 106 -4.61 -5.74 -18.75
CA LEU A 106 -4.52 -4.28 -18.57
C LEU A 106 -5.46 -3.79 -17.46
N ILE A 107 -6.71 -4.25 -17.45
CA ILE A 107 -7.67 -3.92 -16.37
C ILE A 107 -7.14 -4.38 -15.02
N PHE A 108 -6.57 -5.59 -14.97
CA PHE A 108 -5.96 -6.13 -13.76
C PHE A 108 -4.76 -5.30 -13.28
N ILE A 109 -3.87 -4.88 -14.18
CA ILE A 109 -2.74 -4.01 -13.86
C ILE A 109 -3.23 -2.67 -13.28
N ILE A 110 -4.22 -2.04 -13.91
CA ILE A 110 -4.81 -0.78 -13.44
C ILE A 110 -5.39 -0.96 -12.04
N GLY A 111 -6.13 -2.06 -11.82
CA GLY A 111 -6.67 -2.42 -10.51
C GLY A 111 -5.58 -2.59 -9.45
N LEU A 112 -4.48 -3.30 -9.78
CA LEU A 112 -3.34 -3.48 -8.88
C LEU A 112 -2.65 -2.16 -8.52
N ILE A 113 -2.42 -1.28 -9.50
CA ILE A 113 -1.80 0.03 -9.27
C ILE A 113 -2.69 0.86 -8.33
N PHE A 114 -3.99 0.88 -8.59
CA PHE A 114 -4.94 1.61 -7.77
C PHE A 114 -4.99 1.07 -6.34
N PHE A 115 -5.04 -0.25 -6.18
CA PHE A 115 -5.01 -0.93 -4.88
C PHE A 115 -3.72 -0.64 -4.12
N ALA A 116 -2.56 -0.83 -4.75
CA ALA A 116 -1.26 -0.56 -4.15
C ALA A 116 -1.13 0.89 -3.68
N ARG A 117 -1.61 1.85 -4.49
CA ARG A 117 -1.63 3.27 -4.12
C ARG A 117 -2.54 3.58 -2.93
N LYS A 118 -3.68 2.89 -2.83
CA LYS A 118 -4.61 3.01 -1.69
C LYS A 118 -4.01 2.47 -0.40
N VAL A 119 -3.44 1.27 -0.46
CA VAL A 119 -2.77 0.65 0.68
C VAL A 119 -1.60 1.52 1.15
N TYR A 120 -0.79 2.01 0.21
CA TYR A 120 0.32 2.90 0.54
C TYR A 120 -0.14 4.19 1.24
N ASN A 121 -1.16 4.87 0.70
CA ASN A 121 -1.68 6.11 1.28
C ASN A 121 -2.30 5.88 2.67
N PHE A 122 -2.97 4.76 2.87
CA PHE A 122 -3.52 4.39 4.18
C PHE A 122 -2.42 4.16 5.22
N GLU A 123 -1.41 3.37 4.86
CA GLU A 123 -0.29 3.11 5.75
C GLU A 123 0.56 4.35 6.02
N LYS A 124 0.72 5.21 5.01
CA LYS A 124 1.41 6.50 5.15
C LYS A 124 0.78 7.33 6.25
N GLN A 125 -0.54 7.54 6.24
CA GLN A 125 -1.23 8.31 7.27
C GLN A 125 -1.09 7.65 8.64
N ASN A 126 -1.33 6.35 8.73
CA ASN A 126 -1.26 5.59 9.98
C ASN A 126 0.14 5.56 10.61
N GLN A 127 1.19 5.61 9.78
CA GLN A 127 2.56 5.66 10.27
C GLN A 127 2.99 7.08 10.64
N LEU A 128 2.55 8.08 9.88
CA LEU A 128 2.84 9.47 10.18
C LEU A 128 2.23 9.87 11.54
N ASP A 129 0.97 9.51 11.79
CA ASP A 129 0.31 9.75 13.07
C ASP A 129 1.09 9.13 14.23
N LYS A 130 1.55 7.88 14.08
CA LYS A 130 2.39 7.21 15.10
C LYS A 130 3.75 7.86 15.33
N ILE A 131 4.33 8.43 14.28
CA ILE A 131 5.58 9.16 14.39
C ILE A 131 5.36 10.48 15.13
N PHE A 132 4.27 11.20 14.83
CA PHE A 132 3.92 12.43 15.52
C PHE A 132 3.60 12.18 16.99
N ASP A 133 2.79 11.18 17.31
CA ASP A 133 2.53 10.77 18.71
C ASP A 133 3.83 10.48 19.48
N LEU A 134 4.79 9.86 18.81
CA LEU A 134 6.06 9.50 19.45
C LEU A 134 7.02 10.70 19.62
N LEU A 135 6.91 11.68 18.72
CA LEU A 135 7.73 12.93 18.76
C LEU A 135 7.07 13.99 19.62
N GLU A 136 5.89 13.71 20.21
CA GLU A 136 5.09 14.68 20.99
C GLU A 136 4.81 15.99 20.20
N ILE A 137 4.73 15.87 18.86
CA ILE A 137 4.38 16.98 17.99
C ILE A 137 2.86 17.09 17.99
N GLU A 138 2.33 18.17 18.59
CA GLU A 138 0.92 18.53 18.42
C GLU A 138 0.67 18.89 16.95
N VAL A 139 -0.09 18.05 16.28
CA VAL A 139 -0.59 18.32 14.92
C VAL A 139 -1.96 18.96 15.08
N ASP A 140 -2.11 20.18 14.58
CA ASP A 140 -3.45 20.74 14.39
C ASP A 140 -4.32 19.70 13.69
N GLU A 141 -5.43 19.32 14.32
CA GLU A 141 -6.36 18.33 13.77
C GLU A 141 -6.77 18.75 12.37
N LYS A 142 -6.02 18.29 11.36
CA LYS A 142 -6.50 18.34 9.98
C LYS A 142 -7.86 17.68 9.97
N GLU A 143 -8.85 18.38 9.47
CA GLU A 143 -10.23 17.93 9.30
C GLU A 143 -10.28 16.42 9.09
N ILE A 144 -10.86 15.71 10.05
CA ILE A 144 -11.09 14.27 9.98
C ILE A 144 -11.89 14.05 8.70
N GLU A 145 -11.23 13.61 7.64
CA GLU A 145 -11.90 13.34 6.36
C GLU A 145 -13.09 12.43 6.64
N LYS A 146 -14.28 12.93 6.39
CA LYS A 146 -15.52 12.17 6.58
C LYS A 146 -15.38 10.83 5.88
N GLU A 147 -15.63 9.76 6.59
CA GLU A 147 -15.49 8.39 6.11
C GLU A 147 -16.32 8.10 4.84
N TRP A 148 -17.41 8.83 4.68
CA TRP A 148 -18.32 8.81 3.54
C TRP A 148 -18.12 10.03 2.62
N SER A 149 -16.88 10.51 2.47
CA SER A 149 -16.62 11.54 1.47
C SER A 149 -16.90 10.97 0.07
N PHE A 150 -17.35 11.84 -0.84
CA PHE A 150 -17.69 11.46 -2.23
C PHE A 150 -16.55 10.69 -2.92
N LYS A 151 -15.29 11.07 -2.66
CA LYS A 151 -14.10 10.39 -3.16
C LYS A 151 -13.98 8.94 -2.65
N LYS A 152 -14.24 8.71 -1.36
CA LYS A 152 -14.20 7.37 -0.75
C LYS A 152 -15.37 6.51 -1.23
N LEU A 153 -16.55 7.12 -1.43
CA LEU A 153 -17.72 6.44 -1.97
C LEU A 153 -17.46 5.92 -3.40
N ILE A 154 -16.96 6.80 -4.30
CA ILE A 154 -16.62 6.40 -5.67
C ILE A 154 -15.59 5.26 -5.67
N THR A 155 -14.59 5.33 -4.81
CA THR A 155 -13.59 4.26 -4.71
C THR A 155 -14.22 2.92 -4.33
N ARG A 156 -15.14 2.91 -3.36
CA ARG A 156 -15.83 1.69 -2.93
C ARG A 156 -16.73 1.13 -4.04
N ILE A 157 -17.49 2.01 -4.70
CA ILE A 157 -18.34 1.62 -5.85
C ILE A 157 -17.52 0.97 -6.96
N LEU A 158 -16.30 1.43 -7.20
CA LEU A 158 -15.43 0.85 -8.22
C LEU A 158 -14.76 -0.46 -7.76
N MET A 159 -14.25 -0.50 -6.53
CA MET A 159 -13.44 -1.61 -6.05
C MET A 159 -14.24 -2.82 -5.61
N TYR A 160 -15.46 -2.66 -5.09
CA TYR A 160 -16.28 -3.80 -4.68
C TYR A 160 -16.68 -4.71 -5.84
N PRO A 161 -17.16 -4.21 -7.00
CA PRO A 161 -17.39 -5.04 -8.17
C PRO A 161 -16.13 -5.77 -8.67
N ILE A 162 -14.96 -5.12 -8.60
CA ILE A 162 -13.69 -5.77 -8.96
C ILE A 162 -13.38 -6.93 -8.00
N CYS A 163 -13.53 -6.73 -6.69
CA CYS A 163 -13.34 -7.80 -5.71
C CYS A 163 -14.31 -8.97 -5.93
N ILE A 164 -15.59 -8.67 -6.18
CA ILE A 164 -16.60 -9.69 -6.50
C ILE A 164 -16.22 -10.43 -7.77
N GLY A 165 -15.80 -9.71 -8.82
CA GLY A 165 -15.34 -10.31 -10.07
C GLY A 165 -14.14 -11.24 -9.87
N LEU A 166 -13.16 -10.86 -9.07
CA LEU A 166 -12.00 -11.70 -8.74
C LEU A 166 -12.41 -12.97 -7.98
N ILE A 167 -13.38 -12.88 -7.06
CA ILE A 167 -13.90 -14.04 -6.33
C ILE A 167 -14.62 -14.98 -7.28
N ILE A 168 -15.45 -14.46 -8.18
CA ILE A 168 -16.17 -15.24 -9.19
C ILE A 168 -15.18 -15.94 -10.12
N LEU A 169 -14.15 -15.23 -10.62
CA LEU A 169 -13.11 -15.82 -11.47
C LEU A 169 -12.34 -16.92 -10.74
N ALA A 170 -12.00 -16.72 -9.47
CA ALA A 170 -11.32 -17.76 -8.69
C ALA A 170 -12.17 -19.04 -8.62
N ILE A 171 -13.46 -18.91 -8.27
CA ILE A 171 -14.34 -20.05 -7.99
C ILE A 171 -14.78 -20.76 -9.28
N PHE A 172 -15.15 -20.01 -10.33
CA PHE A 172 -15.77 -20.57 -11.52
C PHE A 172 -14.81 -20.82 -12.69
N LEU A 173 -13.64 -20.18 -12.69
CA LEU A 173 -12.66 -20.33 -13.77
C LEU A 173 -11.38 -21.02 -13.31
N PHE A 174 -10.69 -20.47 -12.29
CA PHE A 174 -9.36 -20.94 -11.94
C PHE A 174 -9.37 -22.29 -11.19
N PHE A 175 -10.19 -22.44 -10.17
CA PHE A 175 -10.28 -23.71 -9.43
C PHE A 175 -10.78 -24.89 -10.26
N PRO A 176 -11.82 -24.75 -11.10
CA PRO A 176 -12.24 -25.84 -11.97
C PRO A 176 -11.22 -26.24 -13.03
N ASN A 177 -10.35 -25.32 -13.44
CA ASN A 177 -9.27 -25.57 -14.40
C ASN A 177 -7.93 -26.00 -13.73
N GLU A 178 -7.97 -26.31 -12.43
CA GLU A 178 -6.78 -26.69 -11.64
C GLU A 178 -5.73 -25.58 -11.51
N ASP A 179 -6.03 -24.34 -11.87
CA ASP A 179 -5.16 -23.15 -11.73
C ASP A 179 -5.18 -22.61 -10.29
N ILE A 180 -4.80 -23.47 -9.33
CA ILE A 180 -4.93 -23.21 -7.88
C ILE A 180 -4.18 -21.92 -7.47
N ILE A 181 -3.00 -21.67 -8.02
CA ILE A 181 -2.16 -20.50 -7.68
C ILE A 181 -2.88 -19.21 -8.07
N LEU A 182 -3.46 -19.15 -9.26
CA LEU A 182 -4.21 -17.99 -9.74
C LEU A 182 -5.49 -17.79 -8.92
N GLY A 183 -6.21 -18.88 -8.60
CA GLY A 183 -7.39 -18.84 -7.75
C GLY A 183 -7.09 -18.28 -6.36
N ILE A 184 -6.05 -18.77 -5.68
CA ILE A 184 -5.62 -18.26 -4.37
C ILE A 184 -5.17 -16.79 -4.48
N GLY A 185 -4.46 -16.42 -5.55
CA GLY A 185 -4.05 -15.04 -5.81
C GLY A 185 -5.23 -14.08 -5.90
N CYS A 186 -6.25 -14.43 -6.67
CA CYS A 186 -7.48 -13.64 -6.81
C CYS A 186 -8.24 -13.49 -5.48
N LEU A 187 -8.40 -14.59 -4.72
CA LEU A 187 -9.02 -14.55 -3.39
C LEU A 187 -8.20 -13.73 -2.39
N GLY A 188 -6.88 -13.84 -2.44
CA GLY A 188 -5.97 -13.08 -1.57
C GLY A 188 -6.09 -11.57 -1.81
N ILE A 189 -6.10 -11.13 -3.05
CA ILE A 189 -6.23 -9.70 -3.41
C ILE A 189 -7.60 -9.17 -2.98
N ALA A 190 -8.69 -9.87 -3.32
CA ALA A 190 -10.04 -9.47 -2.96
C ALA A 190 -10.23 -9.44 -1.44
N GLY A 191 -9.77 -10.48 -0.74
CA GLY A 191 -9.86 -10.59 0.72
C GLY A 191 -9.06 -9.52 1.44
N ALA A 192 -7.84 -9.21 0.99
CA ALA A 192 -7.01 -8.16 1.58
C ALA A 192 -7.65 -6.79 1.47
N TYR A 193 -8.23 -6.45 0.30
CA TYR A 193 -8.93 -5.18 0.11
C TYR A 193 -10.17 -5.08 1.00
N LEU A 194 -11.04 -6.09 0.97
CA LEU A 194 -12.27 -6.10 1.77
C LEU A 194 -11.97 -6.03 3.27
N PHE A 195 -10.97 -6.76 3.73
CA PHE A 195 -10.53 -6.72 5.13
C PHE A 195 -10.00 -5.34 5.54
N ALA A 196 -9.17 -4.71 4.69
CA ALA A 196 -8.63 -3.38 4.95
C ALA A 196 -9.75 -2.32 5.04
N ASP A 197 -10.71 -2.35 4.11
CA ASP A 197 -11.81 -1.38 4.11
C ASP A 197 -12.78 -1.60 5.28
N LEU A 198 -13.10 -2.85 5.62
CA LEU A 198 -13.88 -3.20 6.81
C LEU A 198 -13.20 -2.73 8.09
N LYS A 199 -11.89 -2.91 8.22
CA LYS A 199 -11.13 -2.45 9.38
C LYS A 199 -11.19 -0.92 9.54
N ILE A 200 -11.14 -0.19 8.43
CA ILE A 200 -11.28 1.28 8.43
C ILE A 200 -12.68 1.68 8.92
N ILE A 201 -13.73 1.01 8.42
CA ILE A 201 -15.13 1.29 8.78
C ILE A 201 -15.39 0.98 10.26
N LEU A 202 -14.90 -0.16 10.74
CA LEU A 202 -15.13 -0.63 12.12
C LEU A 202 -14.22 0.08 13.15
N GLY A 203 -12.96 0.38 12.78
CA GLY A 203 -12.00 1.00 13.69
C GLY A 203 -12.40 2.41 14.13
N LYS A 204 -13.06 3.18 13.26
CA LYS A 204 -13.54 4.52 13.61
C LYS A 204 -14.81 4.54 14.48
N LYS A 205 -15.58 3.46 14.50
CA LYS A 205 -16.74 3.36 15.41
C LYS A 205 -16.33 3.30 16.88
N THR A 206 -15.16 2.77 17.18
CA THR A 206 -14.63 2.64 18.56
C THR A 206 -14.11 3.96 19.12
N THR A 207 -13.56 4.83 18.26
CA THR A 207 -12.99 6.12 18.72
C THR A 207 -14.06 7.20 18.92
N GLY A 208 -15.18 7.12 18.19
CA GLY A 208 -16.28 8.08 18.31
C GLY A 208 -17.10 7.97 19.59
N ASN A 209 -17.08 6.82 20.26
CA ASN A 209 -17.86 6.59 21.48
C ASN A 209 -17.12 6.96 22.78
N THR A 210 -15.82 7.22 22.72
CA THR A 210 -15.01 7.57 23.91
C THR A 210 -14.92 9.07 24.17
N VAL A 211 -15.34 9.93 23.25
CA VAL A 211 -15.23 11.38 23.39
C VAL A 211 -16.45 12.02 24.10
N TYR A 212 -17.54 11.28 24.33
CA TYR A 212 -18.76 11.83 24.96
C TYR A 212 -18.94 11.53 26.45
N ASN A 213 -17.92 10.97 27.13
CA ASN A 213 -17.99 10.72 28.58
C ASN A 213 -16.76 11.28 29.31
N LYS A 214 -16.56 12.58 29.23
CA LYS A 214 -15.77 13.33 30.23
C LYS A 214 -16.38 14.71 30.46
#